data_73dbe80f0b931b31796cd00620aa6bcc
#
_entry.id   73dbe80f0b931b31796cd00620aa6bcc
#
_cell.length_a   1.000
_cell.length_b   1.000
_cell.length_c   1.000
_cell.angle_alpha   90.00
_cell.angle_beta   90.00
_cell.angle_gamma   90.00
#
_symmetry.space_group_name_H-M   'P 1'
#
loop_
_entity.id
_entity.type
_entity.pdbx_description
1 polymer ?
#
loop_
_entity_poly.entity_id
_entity_poly.type
_entity_poly.pdbx_seq_one_letter_code
_entity_poly.pdbx_strand_id
1 'polypeptide(L)'
;MNGTFYGLGVGPGDPELLTVKAVNILRTVDVIAVPESKKEAGSTAMEIAQPYLKPDVEILTLTFPMIRDVEVKNAIRRDNALKIAELLKAGRHVAFLTLGDPMLYSTYLYLLEHLTAAGIEPVSVPGIYSFSAISNLLNLPLVKGDDSLALICEFNVEKMNSLQSFQTVVCMKVSAYSEQLLAYLDEHAEWNFAMVTNAGKESQVISHNYADLKNKVHYFSTVILTRK
;
A
#
# COMPACT_ATOMS: atom_id res chain seq x y z
N MET A 1 7.21 12.42 -29.33
CA MET A 1 7.59 12.49 -27.91
C MET A 1 7.08 11.23 -27.24
N ASN A 2 7.87 10.59 -26.39
CA ASN A 2 7.39 9.41 -25.64
C ASN A 2 6.38 9.86 -24.57
N GLY A 3 5.42 9.00 -24.24
CA GLY A 3 4.55 9.19 -23.09
C GLY A 3 5.31 9.15 -21.76
N THR A 4 4.65 9.51 -20.67
CA THR A 4 5.21 9.48 -19.31
C THR A 4 4.56 8.37 -18.50
N PHE A 5 5.36 7.62 -17.72
CA PHE A 5 4.86 6.66 -16.73
C PHE A 5 4.82 7.27 -15.35
N TYR A 6 3.65 7.21 -14.72
CA TYR A 6 3.41 7.72 -13.38
C TYR A 6 3.12 6.57 -12.42
N GLY A 7 3.81 6.52 -11.28
CA GLY A 7 3.41 5.70 -10.13
C GLY A 7 2.62 6.57 -9.16
N LEU A 8 1.30 6.38 -9.09
CA LEU A 8 0.42 7.22 -8.28
C LEU A 8 0.02 6.54 -6.98
N GLY A 9 0.34 7.15 -5.84
CA GLY A 9 -0.28 6.84 -4.57
C GLY A 9 -1.69 7.42 -4.51
N VAL A 10 -2.68 6.55 -4.29
CA VAL A 10 -4.09 6.97 -4.19
C VAL A 10 -4.59 7.09 -2.76
N GLY A 11 -3.71 6.95 -1.77
CA GLY A 11 -4.10 6.98 -0.36
C GLY A 11 -4.74 5.67 0.12
N PRO A 12 -5.21 5.62 1.39
CA PRO A 12 -5.56 4.37 2.06
C PRO A 12 -7.00 3.90 1.87
N GLY A 13 -7.92 4.75 1.37
CA GLY A 13 -9.34 4.39 1.26
C GLY A 13 -10.25 5.55 0.88
N ASP A 14 -10.09 6.69 1.50
CA ASP A 14 -10.88 7.89 1.27
C ASP A 14 -10.40 8.63 0.02
N PRO A 15 -11.24 8.84 -1.02
CA PRO A 15 -10.89 9.60 -2.22
C PRO A 15 -10.45 11.05 -1.94
N GLU A 16 -10.90 11.68 -0.87
CA GLU A 16 -10.51 13.06 -0.50
C GLU A 16 -9.07 13.14 0.00
N LEU A 17 -8.44 12.00 0.31
CA LEU A 17 -7.03 11.92 0.69
C LEU A 17 -6.07 11.75 -0.51
N LEU A 18 -6.57 11.83 -1.76
CA LEU A 18 -5.70 11.96 -2.92
C LEU A 18 -4.97 13.29 -2.89
N THR A 19 -3.69 13.27 -3.27
CA THR A 19 -2.97 14.52 -3.47
C THR A 19 -3.49 15.26 -4.69
N VAL A 20 -3.49 16.58 -4.66
CA VAL A 20 -3.88 17.41 -5.82
C VAL A 20 -3.07 17.05 -7.06
N LYS A 21 -1.78 16.70 -6.89
CA LYS A 21 -0.93 16.25 -8.00
C LYS A 21 -1.44 14.94 -8.61
N ALA A 22 -1.84 13.97 -7.80
CA ALA A 22 -2.41 12.70 -8.28
C ALA A 22 -3.72 12.96 -9.04
N VAL A 23 -4.62 13.77 -8.51
CA VAL A 23 -5.89 14.13 -9.16
C VAL A 23 -5.65 14.78 -10.52
N ASN A 24 -4.72 15.74 -10.63
CA ASN A 24 -4.40 16.40 -11.89
C ASN A 24 -3.88 15.42 -12.96
N ILE A 25 -3.08 14.43 -12.55
CA ILE A 25 -2.58 13.40 -13.47
C ILE A 25 -3.71 12.45 -13.88
N LEU A 26 -4.55 11.99 -12.95
CA LEU A 26 -5.69 11.10 -13.23
C LEU A 26 -6.64 11.68 -14.28
N ARG A 27 -6.80 13.00 -14.31
CA ARG A 27 -7.65 13.70 -15.28
C ARG A 27 -7.07 13.78 -16.70
N THR A 28 -5.79 13.50 -16.86
CA THR A 28 -5.07 13.75 -18.13
C THR A 28 -4.47 12.52 -18.77
N VAL A 29 -4.15 11.46 -18.01
CA VAL A 29 -3.51 10.25 -18.54
C VAL A 29 -4.41 9.49 -19.51
N ASP A 30 -3.78 8.75 -20.42
CA ASP A 30 -4.47 7.96 -21.45
C ASP A 30 -4.82 6.56 -20.97
N VAL A 31 -4.01 6.03 -20.05
CA VAL A 31 -4.15 4.65 -19.53
C VAL A 31 -3.99 4.65 -18.02
N ILE A 32 -4.89 3.99 -17.34
CA ILE A 32 -4.78 3.60 -15.93
C ILE A 32 -4.36 2.15 -15.85
N ALA A 33 -3.17 1.88 -15.33
CA ALA A 33 -2.70 0.54 -15.06
C ALA A 33 -3.00 0.17 -13.59
N VAL A 34 -3.58 -0.99 -13.37
CA VAL A 34 -3.91 -1.51 -12.04
C VAL A 34 -3.38 -2.93 -11.85
N PRO A 35 -2.90 -3.31 -10.67
CA PRO A 35 -2.59 -4.71 -10.39
C PRO A 35 -3.89 -5.51 -10.38
N GLU A 36 -3.85 -6.71 -11.00
CA GLU A 36 -4.97 -7.65 -10.95
C GLU A 36 -5.24 -8.02 -9.49
N SER A 37 -6.40 -7.65 -8.99
CA SER A 37 -6.96 -8.21 -7.78
C SER A 37 -7.76 -9.47 -8.14
N LYS A 38 -7.91 -10.43 -7.21
CA LYS A 38 -8.73 -11.64 -7.42
C LYS A 38 -10.04 -11.26 -8.09
N LYS A 39 -10.40 -11.97 -9.13
CA LYS A 39 -11.46 -11.70 -10.14
C LYS A 39 -12.84 -11.20 -9.66
N GLU A 40 -13.11 -11.16 -8.35
CA GLU A 40 -14.42 -10.81 -7.80
C GLU A 40 -14.43 -9.57 -6.89
N ALA A 41 -13.28 -8.98 -6.56
CA ALA A 41 -13.20 -7.96 -5.50
C ALA A 41 -12.79 -6.56 -5.97
N GLY A 42 -12.81 -6.23 -7.25
CA GLY A 42 -12.39 -4.91 -7.73
C GLY A 42 -11.00 -4.45 -7.24
N SER A 43 -10.40 -3.46 -7.83
CA SER A 43 -9.17 -2.85 -7.29
C SER A 43 -9.55 -1.70 -6.35
N THR A 44 -9.24 -1.82 -5.05
CA THR A 44 -9.43 -0.72 -4.10
C THR A 44 -8.78 0.58 -4.57
N ALA A 45 -7.59 0.50 -5.18
CA ALA A 45 -6.94 1.68 -5.74
C ALA A 45 -7.75 2.31 -6.89
N MET A 46 -8.42 1.47 -7.70
CA MET A 46 -9.31 1.93 -8.76
C MET A 46 -10.57 2.59 -8.19
N GLU A 47 -11.20 2.00 -7.18
CA GLU A 47 -12.38 2.57 -6.50
C GLU A 47 -12.08 3.98 -5.97
N ILE A 48 -10.91 4.19 -5.34
CA ILE A 48 -10.48 5.49 -4.82
C ILE A 48 -10.26 6.51 -5.95
N ALA A 49 -9.64 6.08 -7.05
CA ALA A 49 -9.30 6.97 -8.16
C ALA A 49 -10.51 7.32 -9.05
N GLN A 50 -11.53 6.44 -9.09
CA GLN A 50 -12.66 6.50 -10.03
C GLN A 50 -13.33 7.88 -10.13
N PRO A 51 -13.60 8.63 -9.03
CA PRO A 51 -14.24 9.95 -9.13
C PRO A 51 -13.45 10.99 -9.92
N TYR A 52 -12.16 10.77 -10.14
CA TYR A 52 -11.25 11.71 -10.77
C TYR A 52 -10.80 11.30 -12.17
N LEU A 53 -11.23 10.13 -12.63
CA LEU A 53 -10.87 9.64 -13.97
C LEU A 53 -11.66 10.35 -15.06
N LYS A 54 -11.03 10.55 -16.22
CA LYS A 54 -11.77 10.97 -17.42
C LYS A 54 -12.64 9.82 -17.95
N PRO A 55 -13.78 10.12 -18.61
CA PRO A 55 -14.75 9.10 -19.03
C PRO A 55 -14.21 8.07 -20.02
N ASP A 56 -13.22 8.43 -20.83
CA ASP A 56 -12.66 7.63 -21.92
C ASP A 56 -11.27 7.05 -21.59
N VAL A 57 -10.86 7.04 -20.31
CA VAL A 57 -9.57 6.47 -19.91
C VAL A 57 -9.55 4.95 -20.13
N GLU A 58 -8.49 4.46 -20.76
CA GLU A 58 -8.28 3.03 -20.92
C GLU A 58 -7.80 2.39 -19.62
N ILE A 59 -8.33 1.22 -19.28
CA ILE A 59 -7.91 0.45 -18.12
C ILE A 59 -7.05 -0.74 -18.55
N LEU A 60 -5.81 -0.78 -18.06
CA LEU A 60 -4.87 -1.87 -18.26
C LEU A 60 -4.70 -2.68 -16.97
N THR A 61 -5.19 -3.91 -16.95
CA THR A 61 -4.97 -4.83 -15.84
C THR A 61 -3.63 -5.55 -15.99
N LEU A 62 -2.79 -5.47 -14.97
CA LEU A 62 -1.47 -6.11 -14.93
C LEU A 62 -1.46 -7.21 -13.88
N THR A 63 -1.04 -8.42 -14.27
CA THR A 63 -1.00 -9.57 -13.37
C THR A 63 0.26 -9.56 -12.49
N PHE A 64 0.07 -9.71 -11.17
CA PHE A 64 1.15 -9.90 -10.20
C PHE A 64 0.86 -11.12 -9.33
N PRO A 65 1.21 -12.34 -9.80
CA PRO A 65 0.80 -13.57 -9.13
C PRO A 65 1.53 -13.76 -7.79
N MET A 66 0.79 -14.24 -6.79
CA MET A 66 1.32 -14.66 -5.48
C MET A 66 1.82 -16.10 -5.54
N ILE A 67 2.85 -16.38 -6.34
CA ILE A 67 3.49 -17.69 -6.49
C ILE A 67 4.85 -17.70 -5.81
N ARG A 68 5.41 -18.89 -5.52
CA ARG A 68 6.74 -19.00 -4.89
C ARG A 68 7.88 -18.92 -5.91
N ASP A 69 7.63 -19.31 -7.15
CA ASP A 69 8.64 -19.32 -8.20
C ASP A 69 9.10 -17.90 -8.54
N VAL A 70 10.36 -17.62 -8.25
CA VAL A 70 10.97 -16.30 -8.44
C VAL A 70 11.21 -15.99 -9.92
N GLU A 71 11.59 -17.00 -10.73
CA GLU A 71 11.88 -16.80 -12.15
C GLU A 71 10.59 -16.46 -12.92
N VAL A 72 9.51 -17.21 -12.65
CA VAL A 72 8.20 -16.94 -13.24
C VAL A 72 7.67 -15.56 -12.81
N LYS A 73 7.82 -15.20 -11.53
CA LYS A 73 7.45 -13.85 -11.09
C LYS A 73 8.22 -12.76 -11.85
N ASN A 74 9.51 -12.92 -12.00
CA ASN A 74 10.35 -11.92 -12.69
C ASN A 74 10.03 -11.85 -14.19
N ALA A 75 9.73 -12.97 -14.83
CA ALA A 75 9.27 -12.99 -16.23
C ALA A 75 7.97 -12.16 -16.39
N ILE A 76 6.97 -12.40 -15.55
CA ILE A 76 5.69 -11.67 -15.59
C ILE A 76 5.89 -10.18 -15.31
N ARG A 77 6.74 -9.80 -14.35
CA ARG A 77 7.05 -8.39 -14.05
C ARG A 77 7.70 -7.70 -15.26
N ARG A 78 8.62 -8.37 -15.92
CA ARG A 78 9.25 -7.87 -17.14
C ARG A 78 8.23 -7.70 -18.27
N ASP A 79 7.34 -8.67 -18.48
CA ASP A 79 6.29 -8.57 -19.50
C ASP A 79 5.33 -7.42 -19.22
N ASN A 80 4.97 -7.19 -17.95
CA ASN A 80 4.18 -6.02 -17.54
C ASN A 80 4.91 -4.71 -17.85
N ALA A 81 6.21 -4.62 -17.57
CA ALA A 81 7.00 -3.44 -17.90
C ALA A 81 7.12 -3.21 -19.42
N LEU A 82 7.24 -4.29 -20.23
CA LEU A 82 7.25 -4.20 -21.70
C LEU A 82 5.93 -3.64 -22.24
N LYS A 83 4.77 -4.10 -21.74
CA LYS A 83 3.46 -3.57 -22.13
C LYS A 83 3.36 -2.06 -21.87
N ILE A 84 3.84 -1.61 -20.71
CA ILE A 84 3.89 -0.18 -20.38
C ILE A 84 4.83 0.55 -21.34
N ALA A 85 6.04 0.03 -21.58
CA ALA A 85 7.02 0.65 -22.47
C ALA A 85 6.51 0.82 -23.91
N GLU A 86 5.72 -0.13 -24.43
CA GLU A 86 5.08 -0.02 -25.75
C GLU A 86 4.06 1.14 -25.80
N LEU A 87 3.23 1.29 -24.75
CA LEU A 87 2.30 2.41 -24.65
C LEU A 87 3.03 3.74 -24.61
N LEU A 88 4.11 3.84 -23.83
CA LEU A 88 4.91 5.06 -23.75
C LEU A 88 5.57 5.41 -25.07
N LYS A 89 6.10 4.43 -25.81
CA LYS A 89 6.65 4.63 -27.18
C LYS A 89 5.60 5.13 -28.17
N ALA A 90 4.34 4.73 -27.98
CA ALA A 90 3.21 5.24 -28.77
C ALA A 90 2.78 6.66 -28.34
N GLY A 91 3.50 7.31 -27.43
CA GLY A 91 3.21 8.66 -26.94
C GLY A 91 2.12 8.74 -25.88
N ARG A 92 1.65 7.61 -25.36
CA ARG A 92 0.56 7.55 -24.38
C ARG A 92 1.09 7.69 -22.95
N HIS A 93 0.41 8.51 -22.15
CA HIS A 93 0.70 8.65 -20.73
C HIS A 93 0.00 7.55 -19.91
N VAL A 94 0.76 6.87 -19.07
CA VAL A 94 0.27 5.73 -18.26
C VAL A 94 0.42 6.04 -16.77
N ALA A 95 -0.64 5.84 -15.97
CA ALA A 95 -0.58 5.94 -14.51
C ALA A 95 -0.86 4.57 -13.88
N PHE A 96 0.09 4.07 -13.08
CA PHE A 96 -0.09 2.88 -12.26
C PHE A 96 -0.60 3.26 -10.88
N LEU A 97 -1.76 2.73 -10.48
CA LEU A 97 -2.37 3.04 -9.20
C LEU A 97 -1.83 2.15 -8.08
N THR A 98 -1.46 2.78 -6.98
CA THR A 98 -1.00 2.09 -5.77
C THR A 98 -1.81 2.53 -4.56
N LEU A 99 -2.42 1.58 -3.86
CA LEU A 99 -3.06 1.83 -2.56
C LEU A 99 -2.02 2.35 -1.55
N GLY A 100 -2.30 3.44 -0.88
CA GLY A 100 -1.33 4.15 -0.03
C GLY A 100 -0.31 4.91 -0.88
N ASP A 101 0.96 4.62 -0.69
CA ASP A 101 2.11 5.26 -1.34
C ASP A 101 2.88 4.27 -2.22
N PRO A 102 3.34 4.67 -3.42
CA PRO A 102 4.01 3.77 -4.36
C PRO A 102 5.40 3.30 -3.88
N MET A 103 6.04 4.02 -2.96
CA MET A 103 7.41 3.71 -2.50
C MET A 103 7.45 2.83 -1.24
N LEU A 104 6.28 2.38 -0.72
CA LEU A 104 6.21 1.55 0.48
C LEU A 104 5.44 0.24 0.23
N TYR A 105 6.15 -0.89 0.21
CA TYR A 105 5.61 -2.27 0.08
C TYR A 105 4.65 -2.47 -1.11
N SER A 106 4.89 -1.78 -2.22
CA SER A 106 4.01 -1.78 -3.37
C SER A 106 4.51 -2.66 -4.52
N THR A 107 3.59 -3.08 -5.40
CA THR A 107 3.92 -3.76 -6.64
C THR A 107 4.52 -2.81 -7.69
N TYR A 108 4.31 -1.50 -7.54
CA TYR A 108 4.92 -0.48 -8.38
C TYR A 108 6.45 -0.57 -8.39
N LEU A 109 7.09 -0.93 -7.27
CA LEU A 109 8.55 -1.01 -7.15
C LEU A 109 9.16 -1.99 -8.17
N TYR A 110 8.46 -3.08 -8.49
CA TYR A 110 8.91 -4.03 -9.51
C TYR A 110 8.84 -3.45 -10.92
N LEU A 111 7.85 -2.62 -11.21
CA LEU A 111 7.76 -1.91 -12.49
C LEU A 111 8.82 -0.81 -12.59
N LEU A 112 9.04 -0.08 -11.50
CA LEU A 112 10.07 0.95 -11.38
C LEU A 112 11.46 0.39 -11.76
N GLU A 113 11.85 -0.76 -11.17
CA GLU A 113 13.13 -1.41 -11.45
C GLU A 113 13.29 -1.76 -12.93
N HIS A 114 12.30 -2.42 -13.53
CA HIS A 114 12.38 -2.87 -14.92
C HIS A 114 12.33 -1.71 -15.93
N LEU A 115 11.51 -0.69 -15.69
CA LEU A 115 11.39 0.48 -16.55
C LEU A 115 12.64 1.36 -16.49
N THR A 116 13.19 1.57 -15.30
CA THR A 116 14.44 2.32 -15.12
C THR A 116 15.60 1.60 -15.81
N ALA A 117 15.69 0.28 -15.68
CA ALA A 117 16.70 -0.52 -16.39
C ALA A 117 16.56 -0.44 -17.93
N ALA A 118 15.35 -0.16 -18.43
CA ALA A 118 15.08 0.08 -19.85
C ALA A 118 15.29 1.54 -20.28
N GLY A 119 15.83 2.42 -19.41
CA GLY A 119 16.08 3.83 -19.71
C GLY A 119 14.82 4.72 -19.69
N ILE A 120 13.73 4.23 -19.09
CA ILE A 120 12.51 5.02 -18.86
C ILE A 120 12.61 5.63 -17.46
N GLU A 121 12.35 6.93 -17.33
CA GLU A 121 12.32 7.63 -16.04
C GLU A 121 10.88 7.76 -15.54
N PRO A 122 10.42 6.91 -14.60
CA PRO A 122 9.10 7.02 -14.01
C PRO A 122 8.96 8.24 -13.12
N VAL A 123 7.76 8.82 -13.07
CA VAL A 123 7.41 9.91 -12.16
C VAL A 123 6.60 9.34 -11.01
N SER A 124 7.20 9.21 -9.82
CA SER A 124 6.49 8.77 -8.62
C SER A 124 5.80 9.95 -7.94
N VAL A 125 4.53 9.74 -7.57
CA VAL A 125 3.70 10.73 -6.87
C VAL A 125 3.28 10.14 -5.54
N PRO A 126 3.62 10.78 -4.42
CA PRO A 126 3.34 10.25 -3.09
C PRO A 126 1.84 10.15 -2.82
N GLY A 127 1.47 9.21 -1.98
CA GLY A 127 0.13 9.06 -1.41
C GLY A 127 0.18 8.99 0.11
N ILE A 128 -0.97 9.14 0.77
CA ILE A 128 -1.07 9.02 2.21
C ILE A 128 -0.92 7.56 2.62
N TYR A 129 0.00 7.27 3.55
CA TYR A 129 0.15 5.93 4.14
C TYR A 129 -1.06 5.56 4.99
N SER A 130 -1.44 4.28 5.00
CA SER A 130 -2.56 3.80 5.83
C SER A 130 -2.35 4.10 7.30
N PHE A 131 -1.16 3.88 7.84
CA PHE A 131 -0.86 4.13 9.25
C PHE A 131 -0.90 5.63 9.61
N SER A 132 -0.56 6.52 8.68
CA SER A 132 -0.71 7.96 8.89
C SER A 132 -2.19 8.36 8.95
N ALA A 133 -3.02 7.87 8.03
CA ALA A 133 -4.46 8.11 8.09
C ALA A 133 -5.09 7.53 9.37
N ILE A 134 -4.68 6.33 9.77
CA ILE A 134 -5.14 5.68 11.01
C ILE A 134 -4.74 6.49 12.24
N SER A 135 -3.52 6.98 12.30
CA SER A 135 -3.04 7.85 13.39
C SER A 135 -3.93 9.09 13.54
N ASN A 136 -4.24 9.75 12.43
CA ASN A 136 -5.14 10.90 12.42
C ASN A 136 -6.58 10.54 12.81
N LEU A 137 -7.11 9.42 12.27
CA LEU A 137 -8.44 8.91 12.60
C LEU A 137 -8.61 8.66 14.12
N LEU A 138 -7.58 8.11 14.75
CA LEU A 138 -7.60 7.76 16.18
C LEU A 138 -7.16 8.92 17.09
N ASN A 139 -6.71 10.03 16.54
CA ASN A 139 -5.99 11.08 17.27
C ASN A 139 -4.83 10.51 18.13
N LEU A 140 -4.15 9.50 17.58
CA LEU A 140 -3.04 8.80 18.22
C LEU A 140 -1.72 9.24 17.58
N PRO A 141 -0.90 10.09 18.23
CA PRO A 141 0.40 10.46 17.71
C PRO A 141 1.30 9.23 17.51
N LEU A 142 1.94 9.11 16.33
CA LEU A 142 2.89 8.04 16.08
C LEU A 142 4.19 8.25 16.85
N VAL A 143 4.67 9.48 16.90
CA VAL A 143 5.88 9.88 17.61
C VAL A 143 5.74 11.30 18.14
N LYS A 144 6.47 11.62 19.22
CA LYS A 144 6.53 12.95 19.83
C LYS A 144 7.95 13.26 20.26
N GLY A 145 8.46 14.44 19.92
CA GLY A 145 9.83 14.83 20.25
C GLY A 145 10.86 13.91 19.62
N ASP A 146 11.68 13.29 20.46
CA ASP A 146 12.77 12.40 20.04
C ASP A 146 12.36 10.91 19.94
N ASP A 147 11.06 10.62 20.02
CA ASP A 147 10.53 9.26 19.89
C ASP A 147 10.89 8.65 18.53
N SER A 148 10.97 7.33 18.49
CA SER A 148 11.28 6.57 17.29
C SER A 148 10.12 5.69 16.84
N LEU A 149 9.93 5.58 15.52
CA LEU A 149 8.92 4.76 14.87
C LEU A 149 9.57 3.61 14.11
N ALA A 150 9.09 2.39 14.32
CA ALA A 150 9.41 1.24 13.48
C ALA A 150 8.18 0.83 12.66
N LEU A 151 8.43 0.38 11.42
CA LEU A 151 7.41 -0.15 10.52
C LEU A 151 7.78 -1.57 10.11
N ILE A 152 6.88 -2.53 10.33
CA ILE A 152 7.08 -3.93 9.96
C ILE A 152 5.90 -4.44 9.12
N CYS A 153 6.18 -5.38 8.21
CA CYS A 153 5.16 -6.11 7.43
C CYS A 153 5.31 -7.64 7.55
N GLU A 154 6.18 -8.06 8.45
CA GLU A 154 6.51 -9.44 8.74
C GLU A 154 6.82 -9.54 10.23
N PHE A 155 6.32 -10.59 10.88
CA PHE A 155 6.54 -10.82 12.30
C PHE A 155 7.68 -11.82 12.52
N ASN A 156 8.56 -11.45 13.43
CA ASN A 156 9.58 -12.32 14.01
C ASN A 156 9.83 -11.83 15.43
N VAL A 157 9.85 -12.75 16.43
CA VAL A 157 10.04 -12.41 17.84
C VAL A 157 11.37 -11.70 18.10
N GLU A 158 12.46 -12.17 17.47
CA GLU A 158 13.79 -11.52 17.60
C GLU A 158 13.77 -10.09 17.06
N LYS A 159 13.12 -9.87 15.92
CA LYS A 159 12.91 -8.53 15.36
C LYS A 159 12.12 -7.65 16.32
N MET A 160 11.00 -8.14 16.88
CA MET A 160 10.21 -7.37 17.86
C MET A 160 11.01 -7.04 19.11
N ASN A 161 11.80 -7.98 19.60
CA ASN A 161 12.67 -7.74 20.75
C ASN A 161 13.76 -6.69 20.46
N SER A 162 14.26 -6.61 19.23
CA SER A 162 15.20 -5.56 18.82
C SER A 162 14.57 -4.18 18.71
N LEU A 163 13.25 -4.09 18.62
CA LEU A 163 12.48 -2.84 18.54
C LEU A 163 12.06 -2.30 19.91
N GLN A 164 12.58 -2.83 21.01
CA GLN A 164 12.20 -2.37 22.35
C GLN A 164 12.56 -0.92 22.67
N SER A 165 13.50 -0.33 21.97
CA SER A 165 13.84 1.10 22.09
C SER A 165 12.89 2.02 21.31
N PHE A 166 12.01 1.47 20.47
CA PHE A 166 11.04 2.26 19.71
C PHE A 166 9.78 2.49 20.53
N GLN A 167 9.29 3.72 20.52
CA GLN A 167 8.06 4.10 21.22
C GLN A 167 6.82 3.64 20.47
N THR A 168 6.92 3.54 19.15
CA THR A 168 5.81 3.07 18.31
C THR A 168 6.29 2.02 17.31
N VAL A 169 5.51 0.96 17.15
CA VAL A 169 5.69 -0.04 16.10
C VAL A 169 4.39 -0.13 15.28
N VAL A 170 4.49 0.16 14.01
CA VAL A 170 3.40 -0.04 13.05
C VAL A 170 3.54 -1.42 12.41
N CYS A 171 2.52 -2.24 12.56
CA CYS A 171 2.43 -3.58 11.99
C CYS A 171 1.47 -3.57 10.80
N MET A 172 2.01 -3.71 9.57
CA MET A 172 1.22 -3.80 8.33
C MET A 172 1.04 -5.25 7.90
N LYS A 173 -0.02 -5.53 7.11
CA LYS A 173 -0.34 -6.90 6.61
C LYS A 173 -0.51 -7.93 7.73
N VAL A 174 -1.08 -7.51 8.85
CA VAL A 174 -1.20 -8.28 10.10
C VAL A 174 -1.92 -9.62 9.90
N SER A 175 -2.80 -9.72 8.91
CA SER A 175 -3.49 -10.99 8.59
C SER A 175 -2.56 -12.17 8.29
N ALA A 176 -1.30 -11.89 7.93
CA ALA A 176 -0.30 -12.93 7.66
C ALA A 176 0.36 -13.51 8.92
N TYR A 177 0.26 -12.80 10.07
CA TYR A 177 0.96 -13.14 11.30
C TYR A 177 0.20 -12.75 12.59
N SER A 178 -1.13 -12.68 12.51
CA SER A 178 -1.98 -12.24 13.64
C SER A 178 -1.84 -13.15 14.87
N GLU A 179 -1.68 -14.46 14.67
CA GLU A 179 -1.50 -15.42 15.77
C GLU A 179 -0.16 -15.21 16.49
N GLN A 180 0.93 -14.99 15.74
CA GLN A 180 2.24 -14.73 16.34
C GLN A 180 2.26 -13.39 17.08
N LEU A 181 1.62 -12.38 16.53
CA LEU A 181 1.51 -11.07 17.17
C LEU A 181 0.69 -11.16 18.46
N LEU A 182 -0.42 -11.92 18.44
CA LEU A 182 -1.24 -12.18 19.63
C LEU A 182 -0.42 -12.82 20.73
N ALA A 183 0.27 -13.94 20.43
CA ALA A 183 1.09 -14.65 21.40
C ALA A 183 2.18 -13.73 22.01
N TYR A 184 2.78 -12.88 21.20
CA TYR A 184 3.75 -11.90 21.67
C TYR A 184 3.12 -10.89 22.64
N LEU A 185 1.94 -10.36 22.33
CA LEU A 185 1.26 -9.37 23.16
C LEU A 185 0.72 -9.95 24.48
N ASP A 186 0.43 -11.24 24.54
CA ASP A 186 0.06 -11.94 25.78
C ASP A 186 1.22 -11.91 26.82
N GLU A 187 2.47 -11.85 26.36
CA GLU A 187 3.68 -11.81 27.19
C GLU A 187 4.25 -10.40 27.37
N HIS A 188 3.76 -9.40 26.60
CA HIS A 188 4.31 -8.05 26.53
C HIS A 188 3.26 -6.97 26.82
N ALA A 189 2.86 -6.90 28.09
CA ALA A 189 1.82 -5.98 28.56
C ALA A 189 2.19 -4.47 28.50
N GLU A 190 3.43 -4.14 28.16
CA GLU A 190 3.92 -2.77 28.01
C GLU A 190 3.42 -2.06 26.73
N TRP A 191 2.74 -2.78 25.84
CA TRP A 191 2.19 -2.20 24.63
C TRP A 191 0.73 -1.81 24.77
N ASN A 192 0.37 -0.59 24.36
CA ASN A 192 -0.99 -0.24 23.97
C ASN A 192 -1.24 -0.74 22.55
N PHE A 193 -2.47 -1.13 22.26
CA PHE A 193 -2.86 -1.71 20.99
C PHE A 193 -3.99 -0.92 20.33
N ALA A 194 -3.84 -0.63 19.06
CA ALA A 194 -4.92 -0.14 18.21
C ALA A 194 -4.84 -0.84 16.85
N MET A 195 -5.95 -1.42 16.40
CA MET A 195 -6.09 -2.01 15.07
C MET A 195 -7.20 -1.30 14.31
N VAL A 196 -6.92 -0.94 13.06
CA VAL A 196 -7.93 -0.44 12.14
C VAL A 196 -7.94 -1.29 10.88
N THR A 197 -9.11 -1.77 10.54
CA THR A 197 -9.41 -2.52 9.32
C THR A 197 -10.15 -1.63 8.34
N ASN A 198 -9.81 -1.69 7.07
CA ASN A 198 -10.44 -0.92 5.99
C ASN A 198 -10.49 0.60 6.27
N ALA A 199 -9.39 1.17 6.73
CA ALA A 199 -9.30 2.60 7.05
C ALA A 199 -9.76 3.48 5.88
N GLY A 200 -10.64 4.45 6.14
CA GLY A 200 -11.19 5.37 5.14
C GLY A 200 -12.29 4.78 4.26
N LYS A 201 -12.81 3.58 4.55
CA LYS A 201 -13.94 2.95 3.86
C LYS A 201 -15.17 2.86 4.76
N GLU A 202 -16.36 2.70 4.17
CA GLU A 202 -17.62 2.49 4.93
C GLU A 202 -17.54 1.26 5.85
N SER A 203 -16.79 0.23 5.44
CA SER A 203 -16.57 -1.00 6.22
C SER A 203 -15.42 -0.88 7.25
N GLN A 204 -15.05 0.34 7.63
CA GLN A 204 -14.01 0.58 8.62
C GLN A 204 -14.38 0.01 10.00
N VAL A 205 -13.45 -0.71 10.62
CA VAL A 205 -13.58 -1.24 11.98
C VAL A 205 -12.36 -0.84 12.81
N ILE A 206 -12.61 -0.36 14.02
CA ILE A 206 -11.57 0.01 15.00
C ILE A 206 -11.64 -0.97 16.17
N SER A 207 -10.50 -1.48 16.62
CA SER A 207 -10.37 -2.26 17.84
C SER A 207 -9.19 -1.77 18.68
N HIS A 208 -9.40 -1.71 19.99
CA HIS A 208 -8.36 -1.48 21.00
C HIS A 208 -8.08 -2.73 21.84
N ASN A 209 -8.68 -3.85 21.47
CA ASN A 209 -8.49 -5.14 22.16
C ASN A 209 -7.64 -6.07 21.29
N TYR A 210 -6.41 -6.35 21.71
CA TYR A 210 -5.52 -7.26 20.96
C TYR A 210 -6.05 -8.70 20.90
N ALA A 211 -6.98 -9.10 21.78
CA ALA A 211 -7.63 -10.41 21.70
C ALA A 211 -8.45 -10.59 20.39
N ASP A 212 -8.80 -9.50 19.69
CA ASP A 212 -9.48 -9.56 18.40
C ASP A 212 -8.58 -10.12 17.27
N LEU A 213 -7.27 -10.21 17.51
CA LEU A 213 -6.33 -10.92 16.63
C LEU A 213 -6.60 -12.43 16.55
N LYS A 214 -7.37 -13.01 17.49
CA LYS A 214 -7.86 -14.41 17.43
C LYS A 214 -8.84 -14.65 16.29
N ASN A 215 -9.53 -13.58 15.88
CA ASN A 215 -10.52 -13.65 14.81
C ASN A 215 -9.79 -13.65 13.44
N LYS A 216 -10.55 -13.94 12.37
CA LYS A 216 -10.03 -13.80 11.01
C LYS A 216 -9.71 -12.33 10.73
N VAL A 217 -8.44 -11.96 10.81
CA VAL A 217 -7.98 -10.59 10.52
C VAL A 217 -8.06 -10.34 9.01
N HIS A 218 -8.68 -9.23 8.63
CA HIS A 218 -8.81 -8.83 7.24
C HIS A 218 -7.46 -8.37 6.65
N TYR A 219 -7.24 -8.56 5.35
CA TYR A 219 -5.98 -8.20 4.69
C TYR A 219 -5.61 -6.70 4.86
N PHE A 220 -6.61 -5.81 4.81
CA PHE A 220 -6.42 -4.37 5.00
C PHE A 220 -6.48 -3.95 6.48
N SER A 221 -5.89 -4.74 7.36
CA SER A 221 -5.74 -4.38 8.77
C SER A 221 -4.32 -3.90 9.05
N THR A 222 -4.23 -2.80 9.79
CA THR A 222 -2.98 -2.25 10.31
C THR A 222 -3.09 -2.14 11.82
N VAL A 223 -2.06 -2.57 12.54
CA VAL A 223 -1.95 -2.42 13.99
C VAL A 223 -0.91 -1.34 14.31
N ILE A 224 -1.22 -0.49 15.26
CA ILE A 224 -0.29 0.47 15.87
C ILE A 224 -0.10 0.05 17.32
N LEU A 225 1.14 -0.25 17.68
CA LEU A 225 1.58 -0.51 19.04
C LEU A 225 2.30 0.73 19.56
N THR A 226 1.91 1.24 20.73
CA THR A 226 2.63 2.34 21.39
C THR A 226 3.05 1.92 22.80
N ARG A 227 4.20 2.37 23.26
CA ARG A 227 4.64 2.13 24.64
C ARG A 227 3.68 2.82 25.63
N LYS A 228 3.45 2.16 26.76
CA LYS A 228 2.72 2.74 27.89
C LYS A 228 3.57 3.73 28.65
#